data_e457b6dde1fc8d2522e81670033f8c14
#
_entry.id   e457b6dde1fc8d2522e81670033f8c14
#
_cell.length_a   1.000
_cell.length_b   1.000
_cell.length_c   1.000
_cell.angle_alpha   90.00
_cell.angle_beta   90.00
_cell.angle_gamma   90.00
#
_symmetry.space_group_name_H-M   'P 1'
#
loop_
_entity.id
_entity.type
_entity.pdbx_description
1 polymer ?
#
loop_
_entity_poly.entity_id
_entity_poly.type
_entity_poly.pdbx_seq_one_letter_code
_entity_poly.pdbx_strand_id
1 'polypeptide(L)'
;RNYIPGLTEAFYKHAPILAITTSKLERFQYQDYMQAPDQMSLPVDSVKRSFDLPPVTDDNTRMQCINSAREAMLELTHRNPGPIQLNIRIVDVQQGQFEQVELPVIRTIKRYMAWDEWSDVDLGGKRVLVIIGEHRPFTQRQKDALDNFCTGYNVVVYVNHLSNYHGIYSIQGNLLVSCGGLKHLNPDIIITIGGQTGDYSIYNALNLTKNTEHWRVCEDGNVVNTYNRLNKIFECPAFYFFNRMKKDMQVDHSYYEEWKNMNSTMNYNVEVPFSNLYVAQQLYKDIPQNSIMNFAILNSLRSWSYFPLNTSIQGYANVAAFGIDGCNSMLIGESMNTNEFCFIVTGDLAFFYDMNALGIRHIKNNVRILLVNNNGGAEFKIMTRNWTDNVNVDNFISANGHNGNAKGWAENCGFKYISAKNKEEFSNVKNEFINENFRPILFEVFTEEVDEVVAMSEFIGKNKIVKSGDKIKAVVSSIVGNEGLKVIKKIVRR
;
A
#
# COMPACT_ATOMS: atom_id res chain seq x y z
N ARG A 1 -11.21 31.41 -23.70
CA ARG A 1 -12.48 30.88 -24.28
C ARG A 1 -12.51 30.95 -25.81
N ASN A 2 -11.73 31.82 -26.45
CA ASN A 2 -11.74 32.01 -27.91
C ASN A 2 -11.23 30.78 -28.70
N TYR A 3 -10.50 29.86 -28.10
CA TYR A 3 -9.99 28.66 -28.74
C TYR A 3 -10.90 27.42 -28.55
N ILE A 4 -12.01 27.51 -27.80
CA ILE A 4 -12.94 26.38 -27.60
C ILE A 4 -13.44 25.83 -28.95
N PRO A 5 -13.90 26.61 -29.93
CA PRO A 5 -14.33 26.05 -31.21
C PRO A 5 -13.24 25.24 -31.92
N GLY A 6 -12.00 25.75 -31.88
CA GLY A 6 -10.86 25.04 -32.48
C GLY A 6 -10.49 23.75 -31.71
N LEU A 7 -10.61 23.74 -30.38
CA LEU A 7 -10.40 22.53 -29.58
C LEU A 7 -11.51 21.51 -29.82
N THR A 8 -12.76 21.95 -29.92
CA THR A 8 -13.89 21.04 -30.24
C THR A 8 -13.69 20.39 -31.61
N GLU A 9 -13.29 21.17 -32.62
CA GLU A 9 -12.95 20.62 -33.95
C GLU A 9 -11.80 19.60 -33.87
N ALA A 10 -10.76 19.92 -33.10
CA ALA A 10 -9.62 19.04 -32.88
C ALA A 10 -10.02 17.76 -32.15
N PHE A 11 -10.96 17.84 -31.20
CA PHE A 11 -11.46 16.69 -30.43
C PHE A 11 -12.13 15.67 -31.39
N TYR A 12 -13.03 16.12 -32.26
CA TYR A 12 -13.71 15.27 -33.24
C TYR A 12 -12.80 14.77 -34.37
N LYS A 13 -11.72 15.49 -34.65
CA LYS A 13 -10.71 15.07 -35.63
C LYS A 13 -9.57 14.26 -35.03
N HIS A 14 -9.62 14.00 -33.75
CA HIS A 14 -8.55 13.29 -33.02
C HIS A 14 -7.17 13.93 -33.17
N ALA A 15 -7.13 15.25 -33.25
CA ALA A 15 -5.87 16.00 -33.38
C ALA A 15 -5.26 16.26 -32.01
N PRO A 16 -4.01 15.81 -31.74
CA PRO A 16 -3.34 16.01 -30.47
C PRO A 16 -2.86 17.46 -30.30
N ILE A 17 -3.66 18.29 -29.62
CA ILE A 17 -3.35 19.70 -29.35
C ILE A 17 -3.15 19.87 -27.84
N LEU A 18 -2.01 20.48 -27.46
CA LEU A 18 -1.79 20.95 -26.10
C LEU A 18 -2.20 22.41 -25.97
N ALA A 19 -3.34 22.65 -25.30
CA ALA A 19 -3.79 24.01 -25.00
C ALA A 19 -3.19 24.45 -23.65
N ILE A 20 -2.20 25.32 -23.67
CA ILE A 20 -1.62 25.92 -22.48
C ILE A 20 -2.39 27.20 -22.16
N THR A 21 -2.99 27.25 -20.99
CA THR A 21 -3.77 28.38 -20.49
C THR A 21 -3.21 28.89 -19.17
N THR A 22 -3.47 30.15 -18.86
CA THR A 22 -3.11 30.72 -17.57
C THR A 22 -4.34 31.26 -16.85
N SER A 23 -4.38 31.15 -15.54
CA SER A 23 -5.42 31.70 -14.72
C SER A 23 -4.86 32.33 -13.45
N LYS A 24 -5.65 33.22 -12.85
CA LYS A 24 -5.37 33.74 -11.50
C LYS A 24 -5.49 32.61 -10.48
N LEU A 25 -4.97 32.86 -9.27
CA LEU A 25 -5.12 31.93 -8.16
C LEU A 25 -6.60 31.64 -7.87
N GLU A 26 -6.91 30.43 -7.47
CA GLU A 26 -8.28 29.96 -7.19
C GLU A 26 -9.04 30.86 -6.21
N ARG A 27 -8.37 31.42 -5.20
CA ARG A 27 -8.95 32.34 -4.24
C ARG A 27 -9.62 33.59 -4.84
N PHE A 28 -9.33 33.93 -6.11
CA PHE A 28 -9.93 35.05 -6.80
C PHE A 28 -11.13 34.65 -7.67
N GLN A 29 -11.33 33.36 -7.91
CA GLN A 29 -12.48 32.88 -8.69
C GLN A 29 -13.77 33.11 -7.92
N TYR A 30 -14.82 33.52 -8.64
CA TYR A 30 -16.14 33.83 -8.04
C TYR A 30 -16.14 34.94 -6.97
N GLN A 31 -15.10 35.79 -6.95
CA GLN A 31 -14.95 36.89 -5.99
C GLN A 31 -15.04 38.27 -6.65
N ASP A 32 -15.70 38.39 -7.81
CA ASP A 32 -15.77 39.61 -8.63
C ASP A 32 -14.41 40.25 -8.96
N TYR A 33 -13.36 39.43 -8.93
CA TYR A 33 -12.02 39.85 -9.26
C TYR A 33 -11.79 39.86 -10.80
N MET A 34 -11.13 40.90 -11.29
CA MET A 34 -10.87 41.04 -12.71
C MET A 34 -10.01 39.89 -13.25
N GLN A 35 -10.34 39.39 -14.46
CA GLN A 35 -9.58 38.35 -15.17
C GLN A 35 -9.45 37.02 -14.38
N ALA A 36 -10.44 36.71 -13.54
CA ALA A 36 -10.45 35.46 -12.76
C ALA A 36 -11.63 34.52 -13.08
N PRO A 37 -12.00 34.30 -14.37
CA PRO A 37 -13.02 33.33 -14.71
C PRO A 37 -12.50 31.91 -14.45
N ASP A 38 -13.42 31.00 -14.18
CA ASP A 38 -13.11 29.57 -14.21
C ASP A 38 -12.72 29.15 -15.63
N GLN A 39 -11.53 28.57 -15.79
CA GLN A 39 -11.01 28.08 -17.06
C GLN A 39 -10.95 26.55 -17.12
N MET A 40 -11.28 25.84 -16.03
CA MET A 40 -11.21 24.39 -15.96
C MET A 40 -12.51 23.71 -16.42
N SER A 41 -13.63 24.42 -16.34
CA SER A 41 -14.93 23.92 -16.79
C SER A 41 -15.11 24.13 -18.30
N LEU A 42 -14.38 23.34 -19.09
CA LEU A 42 -14.54 23.31 -20.55
C LEU A 42 -15.69 22.37 -20.96
N PRO A 43 -16.30 22.57 -22.15
CA PRO A 43 -17.21 21.58 -22.70
C PRO A 43 -16.55 20.19 -22.80
N VAL A 44 -17.31 19.14 -22.51
CA VAL A 44 -16.80 17.76 -22.43
C VAL A 44 -16.24 17.22 -23.76
N ASP A 45 -16.59 17.85 -24.87
CA ASP A 45 -16.16 17.54 -26.23
C ASP A 45 -15.12 18.54 -26.76
N SER A 46 -14.50 19.33 -25.90
CA SER A 46 -13.42 20.27 -26.29
C SER A 46 -12.04 19.73 -25.96
N VAL A 47 -11.91 18.95 -24.89
CA VAL A 47 -10.63 18.35 -24.49
C VAL A 47 -10.88 16.96 -23.89
N LYS A 48 -9.92 16.05 -24.06
CA LYS A 48 -9.95 14.73 -23.42
C LYS A 48 -9.82 14.86 -21.90
N ARG A 49 -8.95 15.77 -21.46
CA ARG A 49 -8.67 16.00 -20.03
C ARG A 49 -8.05 17.38 -19.82
N SER A 50 -8.33 17.95 -18.66
CA SER A 50 -7.74 19.20 -18.18
C SER A 50 -6.86 18.96 -16.98
N PHE A 51 -5.70 19.59 -16.92
CA PHE A 51 -4.76 19.56 -15.81
C PHE A 51 -4.54 20.98 -15.29
N ASP A 52 -4.66 21.15 -13.97
CA ASP A 52 -4.47 22.42 -13.29
C ASP A 52 -3.16 22.42 -12.51
N LEU A 53 -2.24 23.30 -12.86
CA LEU A 53 -0.94 23.41 -12.20
C LEU A 53 -0.98 24.52 -11.16
N PRO A 54 -0.85 24.19 -9.87
CA PRO A 54 -0.76 25.20 -8.82
C PRO A 54 0.56 25.99 -8.91
N PRO A 55 0.66 27.16 -8.25
CA PRO A 55 1.94 27.80 -8.02
C PRO A 55 2.90 26.89 -7.28
N VAL A 56 4.15 26.87 -7.70
CA VAL A 56 5.18 26.08 -7.01
C VAL A 56 5.66 26.84 -5.78
N THR A 57 5.29 26.36 -4.60
CA THR A 57 5.68 26.94 -3.32
C THR A 57 6.61 26.04 -2.49
N ASP A 58 6.62 24.75 -2.82
CA ASP A 58 7.40 23.72 -2.13
C ASP A 58 7.70 22.54 -3.05
N ASP A 59 8.39 21.52 -2.53
CA ASP A 59 8.73 20.31 -3.29
C ASP A 59 7.49 19.47 -3.68
N ASN A 60 6.42 19.49 -2.89
CA ASN A 60 5.20 18.74 -3.20
C ASN A 60 4.47 19.36 -4.39
N THR A 61 4.26 20.67 -4.36
CA THR A 61 3.62 21.39 -5.49
C THR A 61 4.49 21.34 -6.75
N ARG A 62 5.82 21.39 -6.61
CA ARG A 62 6.74 21.16 -7.73
C ARG A 62 6.58 19.76 -8.33
N MET A 63 6.52 18.72 -7.49
CA MET A 63 6.34 17.35 -7.96
C MET A 63 4.96 17.14 -8.59
N GLN A 64 3.91 17.74 -8.02
CA GLN A 64 2.56 17.74 -8.60
C GLN A 64 2.57 18.35 -10.02
N CYS A 65 3.16 19.50 -10.20
CA CYS A 65 3.27 20.13 -11.53
C CYS A 65 4.01 19.23 -12.53
N ILE A 66 5.14 18.64 -12.12
CA ILE A 66 5.92 17.74 -12.97
C ILE A 66 5.11 16.49 -13.36
N ASN A 67 4.41 15.87 -12.41
CA ASN A 67 3.61 14.67 -12.70
C ASN A 67 2.42 15.01 -13.61
N SER A 68 1.71 16.10 -13.34
CA SER A 68 0.58 16.54 -14.17
C SER A 68 1.02 16.89 -15.60
N ALA A 69 2.14 17.57 -15.77
CA ALA A 69 2.67 17.88 -17.10
C ALA A 69 3.08 16.62 -17.87
N ARG A 70 3.71 15.65 -17.22
CA ARG A 70 4.06 14.35 -17.83
C ARG A 70 2.81 13.59 -18.27
N GLU A 71 1.80 13.52 -17.39
CA GLU A 71 0.54 12.85 -17.69
C GLU A 71 -0.18 13.54 -18.84
N ALA A 72 -0.24 14.89 -18.87
CA ALA A 72 -0.82 15.65 -19.95
C ALA A 72 -0.17 15.34 -21.30
N MET A 73 1.15 15.25 -21.34
CA MET A 73 1.89 14.91 -22.57
C MET A 73 1.59 13.47 -23.04
N LEU A 74 1.49 12.52 -22.13
CA LEU A 74 1.13 11.12 -22.45
C LEU A 74 -0.31 10.99 -22.94
N GLU A 75 -1.23 11.80 -22.41
CA GLU A 75 -2.65 11.74 -22.78
C GLU A 75 -2.96 12.32 -24.16
N LEU A 76 -2.10 13.15 -24.74
CA LEU A 76 -2.28 13.69 -26.09
C LEU A 76 -2.51 12.59 -27.14
N THR A 77 -1.78 11.49 -27.03
CA THR A 77 -1.79 10.40 -28.01
C THR A 77 -2.30 9.07 -27.43
N HIS A 78 -2.70 9.03 -26.17
CA HIS A 78 -3.16 7.81 -25.51
C HIS A 78 -4.47 7.29 -26.11
N ARG A 79 -4.46 6.04 -26.61
CA ARG A 79 -5.60 5.34 -27.26
C ARG A 79 -6.19 6.13 -28.43
N ASN A 80 -6.96 7.16 -28.10
CA ASN A 80 -7.60 8.05 -29.05
C ASN A 80 -6.94 9.44 -28.94
N PRO A 81 -6.08 9.85 -29.91
CA PRO A 81 -5.45 11.15 -29.86
C PRO A 81 -6.46 12.29 -29.76
N GLY A 82 -6.11 13.38 -29.12
CA GLY A 82 -7.02 14.51 -28.98
C GLY A 82 -6.46 15.62 -28.10
N PRO A 83 -7.15 16.76 -28.04
CA PRO A 83 -6.69 17.92 -27.30
C PRO A 83 -6.69 17.71 -25.80
N ILE A 84 -5.69 18.31 -25.15
CA ILE A 84 -5.48 18.34 -23.70
C ILE A 84 -5.31 19.79 -23.26
N GLN A 85 -5.88 20.16 -22.12
CA GLN A 85 -5.61 21.45 -21.50
C GLN A 85 -4.60 21.32 -20.37
N LEU A 86 -3.63 22.21 -20.36
CA LEU A 86 -2.71 22.43 -19.24
C LEU A 86 -2.88 23.86 -18.76
N ASN A 87 -3.57 24.07 -17.64
CA ASN A 87 -3.80 25.37 -17.05
C ASN A 87 -2.72 25.66 -16.00
N ILE A 88 -2.08 26.82 -16.08
CA ILE A 88 -1.04 27.26 -15.16
C ILE A 88 -1.60 28.39 -14.30
N ARG A 89 -1.66 28.20 -12.99
CA ARG A 89 -2.05 29.25 -12.07
C ARG A 89 -0.87 30.16 -11.80
N ILE A 90 -1.02 31.43 -12.14
CA ILE A 90 0.03 32.42 -12.00
C ILE A 90 -0.24 33.36 -10.83
N VAL A 91 0.82 33.75 -10.15
CA VAL A 91 0.84 34.89 -9.22
C VAL A 91 1.20 36.16 -9.98
N ASP A 92 0.83 37.33 -9.47
CA ASP A 92 1.25 38.59 -10.04
C ASP A 92 2.78 38.70 -9.90
N VAL A 93 3.43 38.93 -11.01
CA VAL A 93 4.90 39.04 -11.12
C VAL A 93 5.26 40.51 -11.28
N GLN A 94 6.23 40.99 -10.54
CA GLN A 94 6.74 42.35 -10.70
C GLN A 94 7.71 42.39 -11.90
N GLN A 95 7.77 43.53 -12.56
CA GLN A 95 8.68 43.74 -13.67
C GLN A 95 10.14 43.55 -13.22
N GLY A 96 10.94 42.79 -13.96
CA GLY A 96 12.35 42.54 -13.63
C GLY A 96 12.60 41.29 -12.78
N GLN A 97 11.56 40.48 -12.44
CA GLN A 97 11.70 39.23 -11.66
C GLN A 97 11.96 37.99 -12.52
N PHE A 98 12.32 38.16 -13.79
CA PHE A 98 12.61 37.01 -14.64
C PHE A 98 14.12 36.83 -14.79
N GLU A 99 14.60 35.66 -14.42
CA GLU A 99 15.97 35.23 -14.65
C GLU A 99 15.98 34.11 -15.69
N GLN A 100 17.01 34.11 -16.52
CA GLN A 100 17.25 32.99 -17.42
C GLN A 100 17.84 31.83 -16.60
N VAL A 101 17.13 30.72 -16.55
CA VAL A 101 17.59 29.52 -15.86
C VAL A 101 17.77 28.37 -16.85
N GLU A 102 18.76 27.51 -16.60
CA GLU A 102 18.86 26.26 -17.35
C GLU A 102 17.71 25.34 -16.97
N LEU A 103 17.06 24.76 -17.98
CA LEU A 103 15.98 23.83 -17.77
C LEU A 103 16.55 22.53 -17.19
N PRO A 104 16.00 22.02 -16.08
CA PRO A 104 16.46 20.77 -15.50
C PRO A 104 16.16 19.61 -16.45
N VAL A 105 17.05 18.62 -16.46
CA VAL A 105 16.78 17.34 -17.14
C VAL A 105 15.64 16.64 -16.41
N ILE A 106 14.52 16.46 -17.07
CA ILE A 106 13.34 15.82 -16.51
C ILE A 106 13.28 14.37 -17.03
N ARG A 107 13.12 13.42 -16.10
CA ARG A 107 12.86 12.04 -16.46
C ARG A 107 11.54 11.93 -17.23
N THR A 108 11.57 11.32 -18.40
CA THR A 108 10.38 11.02 -19.22
C THR A 108 9.71 9.73 -18.76
N ILE A 109 8.41 9.62 -19.03
CA ILE A 109 7.65 8.39 -18.89
C ILE A 109 7.30 7.92 -20.30
N LYS A 110 7.57 6.63 -20.60
CA LYS A 110 7.15 6.01 -21.87
C LYS A 110 5.97 5.09 -21.61
N ARG A 111 4.99 5.09 -22.51
CA ARG A 111 3.89 4.12 -22.54
C ARG A 111 4.09 3.18 -23.72
N TYR A 112 3.92 1.90 -23.48
CA TYR A 112 4.00 0.81 -24.44
C TYR A 112 2.66 0.09 -24.50
N MET A 113 2.10 -0.01 -25.69
CA MET A 113 0.94 -0.83 -25.96
C MET A 113 1.36 -2.30 -26.17
N ALA A 114 0.43 -3.21 -26.04
CA ALA A 114 0.70 -4.63 -26.28
C ALA A 114 1.30 -4.92 -27.69
N TRP A 115 0.96 -4.13 -28.67
CA TRP A 115 1.40 -4.27 -30.07
C TRP A 115 2.63 -3.46 -30.46
N ASP A 116 3.15 -2.60 -29.56
CA ASP A 116 4.35 -1.80 -29.83
C ASP A 116 5.60 -2.69 -29.85
N GLU A 117 6.66 -2.20 -30.49
CA GLU A 117 8.00 -2.76 -30.32
C GLU A 117 8.59 -2.34 -28.97
N TRP A 118 9.14 -3.32 -28.21
CA TRP A 118 9.74 -3.09 -26.89
C TRP A 118 11.28 -3.20 -26.96
N SER A 119 11.88 -2.66 -28.01
CA SER A 119 13.32 -2.78 -28.32
C SER A 119 14.24 -2.19 -27.24
N ASP A 120 13.75 -1.20 -26.46
CA ASP A 120 14.49 -0.54 -25.37
C ASP A 120 14.08 -1.07 -23.98
N VAL A 121 13.40 -2.21 -23.90
CA VAL A 121 12.98 -2.85 -22.67
C VAL A 121 13.91 -4.02 -22.36
N ASP A 122 14.83 -3.83 -21.43
CA ASP A 122 15.78 -4.85 -21.01
C ASP A 122 15.90 -4.95 -19.49
N LEU A 123 15.93 -6.18 -18.99
CA LEU A 123 16.09 -6.55 -17.57
C LEU A 123 17.40 -7.31 -17.32
N GLY A 124 18.23 -7.51 -18.36
CA GLY A 124 19.45 -8.30 -18.27
C GLY A 124 20.43 -7.75 -17.22
N GLY A 125 20.90 -8.61 -16.32
CA GLY A 125 21.85 -8.27 -15.27
C GLY A 125 21.30 -7.32 -14.17
N LYS A 126 19.99 -7.05 -14.14
CA LYS A 126 19.34 -6.17 -13.16
C LYS A 126 18.72 -6.95 -12.00
N ARG A 127 18.74 -6.36 -10.82
CA ARG A 127 17.97 -6.80 -9.65
C ARG A 127 16.54 -6.30 -9.79
N VAL A 128 15.61 -7.20 -10.06
CA VAL A 128 14.20 -6.85 -10.34
C VAL A 128 13.33 -7.21 -9.15
N LEU A 129 12.57 -6.24 -8.67
CA LEU A 129 11.55 -6.44 -7.64
C LEU A 129 10.16 -6.32 -8.26
N VAL A 130 9.47 -7.44 -8.42
CA VAL A 130 8.06 -7.44 -8.80
C VAL A 130 7.22 -7.25 -7.54
N ILE A 131 6.35 -6.26 -7.51
CA ILE A 131 5.43 -5.99 -6.39
C ILE A 131 4.03 -6.27 -6.86
N ILE A 132 3.38 -7.21 -6.19
CA ILE A 132 1.98 -7.52 -6.43
C ILE A 132 1.16 -6.87 -5.32
N GLY A 133 0.39 -5.83 -5.67
CA GLY A 133 -0.59 -5.24 -4.78
C GLY A 133 -1.85 -6.11 -4.66
N GLU A 134 -2.95 -5.53 -4.20
CA GLU A 134 -4.23 -6.22 -4.15
C GLU A 134 -4.56 -6.83 -5.52
N HIS A 135 -4.85 -8.12 -5.53
CA HIS A 135 -5.13 -8.86 -6.75
C HIS A 135 -6.12 -10.01 -6.47
N ARG A 136 -6.94 -10.33 -7.43
CA ARG A 136 -7.75 -11.55 -7.40
C ARG A 136 -6.82 -12.78 -7.41
N PRO A 137 -7.26 -13.94 -6.92
CA PRO A 137 -6.47 -15.16 -7.03
C PRO A 137 -6.00 -15.39 -8.47
N PHE A 138 -4.73 -15.70 -8.63
CA PHE A 138 -4.13 -15.93 -9.93
C PHE A 138 -4.70 -17.21 -10.56
N THR A 139 -5.13 -17.12 -11.80
CA THR A 139 -5.39 -18.32 -12.62
C THR A 139 -4.06 -19.05 -12.87
N GLN A 140 -4.12 -20.35 -13.15
CA GLN A 140 -2.90 -21.14 -13.45
C GLN A 140 -2.10 -20.51 -14.60
N ARG A 141 -2.77 -20.03 -15.65
CA ARG A 141 -2.12 -19.35 -16.78
C ARG A 141 -1.34 -18.09 -16.36
N GLN A 142 -1.90 -17.30 -15.45
CA GLN A 142 -1.24 -16.09 -14.94
C GLN A 142 -0.05 -16.44 -14.05
N LYS A 143 -0.22 -17.47 -13.21
CA LYS A 143 0.86 -17.99 -12.36
C LYS A 143 2.02 -18.51 -13.20
N ASP A 144 1.74 -19.38 -14.17
CA ASP A 144 2.77 -19.96 -15.06
C ASP A 144 3.52 -18.85 -15.83
N ALA A 145 2.82 -17.80 -16.28
CA ALA A 145 3.44 -16.69 -16.99
C ALA A 145 4.46 -15.95 -16.12
N LEU A 146 4.09 -15.66 -14.86
CA LEU A 146 4.96 -14.97 -13.91
C LEU A 146 6.11 -15.87 -13.44
N ASP A 147 5.84 -17.14 -13.11
CA ASP A 147 6.86 -18.11 -12.69
C ASP A 147 7.91 -18.32 -13.80
N ASN A 148 7.46 -18.49 -15.07
CA ASN A 148 8.37 -18.62 -16.23
C ASN A 148 9.17 -17.34 -16.49
N PHE A 149 8.59 -16.16 -16.30
CA PHE A 149 9.33 -14.91 -16.37
C PHE A 149 10.43 -14.87 -15.31
N CYS A 150 10.10 -15.24 -14.06
CA CYS A 150 11.05 -15.21 -12.95
C CYS A 150 12.24 -16.16 -13.16
N THR A 151 12.08 -17.29 -13.85
CA THR A 151 13.20 -18.19 -14.14
C THR A 151 14.25 -17.58 -15.06
N GLY A 152 13.88 -16.62 -15.92
CA GLY A 152 14.76 -15.97 -16.90
C GLY A 152 15.46 -14.70 -16.41
N TYR A 153 15.25 -14.27 -15.15
CA TYR A 153 15.82 -13.03 -14.62
C TYR A 153 16.16 -13.14 -13.14
N ASN A 154 17.01 -12.23 -12.67
CA ASN A 154 17.34 -12.11 -11.23
C ASN A 154 16.23 -11.34 -10.50
N VAL A 155 15.14 -12.04 -10.19
CA VAL A 155 13.86 -11.48 -9.73
C VAL A 155 13.50 -11.96 -8.33
N VAL A 156 12.88 -11.06 -7.55
CA VAL A 156 12.10 -11.37 -6.37
C VAL A 156 10.67 -10.87 -6.59
N VAL A 157 9.68 -11.66 -6.21
CA VAL A 157 8.28 -11.25 -6.19
C VAL A 157 7.88 -10.95 -4.75
N TYR A 158 7.74 -9.67 -4.44
CA TYR A 158 7.22 -9.22 -3.14
C TYR A 158 5.70 -9.40 -3.11
N VAL A 159 5.24 -10.15 -2.13
CA VAL A 159 3.82 -10.42 -1.90
C VAL A 159 3.43 -10.12 -0.46
N ASN A 160 2.15 -9.87 -0.27
CA ASN A 160 1.48 -9.87 1.02
C ASN A 160 0.17 -10.65 0.93
N HIS A 161 -0.65 -10.64 1.97
CA HIS A 161 -1.91 -11.38 1.98
C HIS A 161 -2.88 -10.98 0.86
N LEU A 162 -2.83 -9.72 0.41
CA LEU A 162 -3.73 -9.19 -0.62
C LEU A 162 -3.28 -9.54 -2.05
N SER A 163 -2.06 -10.03 -2.22
CA SER A 163 -1.48 -10.35 -3.53
C SER A 163 -2.09 -11.61 -4.15
N ASN A 164 -2.60 -12.53 -3.32
CA ASN A 164 -3.20 -13.80 -3.73
C ASN A 164 -2.36 -14.58 -4.77
N TYR A 165 -1.02 -14.52 -4.61
CA TYR A 165 -0.03 -15.17 -5.44
C TYR A 165 1.05 -15.84 -4.58
N HIS A 166 1.38 -17.09 -4.94
CA HIS A 166 2.39 -17.90 -4.28
C HIS A 166 3.20 -18.66 -5.34
N GLY A 167 4.22 -18.01 -5.89
CA GLY A 167 5.12 -18.57 -6.89
C GLY A 167 6.48 -18.95 -6.30
N ILE A 168 7.36 -19.52 -7.15
CA ILE A 168 8.66 -20.06 -6.74
C ILE A 168 9.57 -18.97 -6.13
N TYR A 169 9.51 -17.76 -6.69
CA TYR A 169 10.35 -16.62 -6.27
C TYR A 169 9.60 -15.59 -5.43
N SER A 170 8.45 -15.99 -4.84
CA SER A 170 7.67 -15.09 -3.99
C SER A 170 8.21 -15.05 -2.56
N ILE A 171 8.23 -13.85 -1.98
CA ILE A 171 8.60 -13.59 -0.58
C ILE A 171 7.53 -12.70 0.04
N GLN A 172 6.92 -13.18 1.13
CA GLN A 172 6.13 -12.31 2.01
C GLN A 172 7.11 -11.50 2.86
N GLY A 173 7.35 -10.27 2.43
CA GLY A 173 8.44 -9.45 2.94
C GLY A 173 8.03 -8.35 3.92
N ASN A 174 6.77 -8.29 4.36
CA ASN A 174 6.26 -7.18 5.19
C ASN A 174 7.09 -6.95 6.46
N LEU A 175 7.37 -8.01 7.23
CA LEU A 175 8.18 -7.89 8.45
C LEU A 175 9.60 -7.44 8.12
N LEU A 176 10.24 -8.08 7.15
CA LEU A 176 11.59 -7.76 6.71
C LEU A 176 11.73 -6.29 6.30
N VAL A 177 10.81 -5.79 5.50
CA VAL A 177 10.82 -4.40 5.01
C VAL A 177 10.56 -3.42 6.17
N SER A 178 9.60 -3.72 7.06
CA SER A 178 9.31 -2.92 8.24
C SER A 178 10.52 -2.83 9.19
N CYS A 179 11.36 -3.86 9.21
CA CYS A 179 12.59 -3.92 10.00
C CYS A 179 13.82 -3.31 9.29
N GLY A 180 13.64 -2.70 8.11
CA GLY A 180 14.67 -1.98 7.38
C GLY A 180 15.46 -2.81 6.36
N GLY A 181 15.01 -4.02 6.02
CA GLY A 181 15.70 -4.95 5.11
C GLY A 181 15.92 -4.39 3.71
N LEU A 182 15.00 -3.59 3.18
CA LEU A 182 15.12 -3.05 1.82
C LEU A 182 16.35 -2.14 1.62
N LYS A 183 16.88 -1.54 2.68
CA LYS A 183 18.14 -0.75 2.60
C LYS A 183 19.34 -1.58 2.15
N HIS A 184 19.28 -2.91 2.31
CA HIS A 184 20.32 -3.86 1.90
C HIS A 184 19.97 -4.58 0.61
N LEU A 185 18.70 -4.58 0.23
CA LEU A 185 18.10 -5.31 -0.88
C LEU A 185 17.58 -4.36 -1.96
N ASN A 186 18.29 -3.27 -2.22
CA ASN A 186 17.86 -2.23 -3.16
C ASN A 186 17.71 -2.81 -4.58
N PRO A 187 16.53 -2.67 -5.23
CA PRO A 187 16.34 -3.10 -6.61
C PRO A 187 16.87 -2.06 -7.61
N ASP A 188 17.26 -2.52 -8.80
CA ASP A 188 17.50 -1.65 -9.95
C ASP A 188 16.18 -1.27 -10.63
N ILE A 189 15.26 -2.23 -10.71
CA ILE A 189 13.96 -2.06 -11.36
C ILE A 189 12.85 -2.60 -10.44
N ILE A 190 11.80 -1.80 -10.28
CA ILE A 190 10.54 -2.21 -9.65
C ILE A 190 9.52 -2.43 -10.76
N ILE A 191 8.84 -3.56 -10.76
CA ILE A 191 7.68 -3.81 -11.62
C ILE A 191 6.45 -3.92 -10.73
N THR A 192 5.42 -3.09 -10.95
CA THR A 192 4.17 -3.16 -10.18
C THR A 192 3.03 -3.69 -11.01
N ILE A 193 2.25 -4.59 -10.41
CA ILE A 193 0.97 -5.11 -10.91
C ILE A 193 -0.09 -5.08 -9.80
N GLY A 194 -1.35 -5.10 -10.17
CA GLY A 194 -2.47 -5.06 -9.23
C GLY A 194 -2.72 -3.67 -8.63
N GLY A 195 -3.45 -3.67 -7.53
CA GLY A 195 -3.87 -2.47 -6.80
C GLY A 195 -2.87 -2.01 -5.73
N GLN A 196 -3.39 -1.43 -4.66
CA GLN A 196 -2.59 -0.99 -3.52
C GLN A 196 -2.09 -2.18 -2.69
N THR A 197 -0.90 -2.05 -2.11
CA THR A 197 -0.36 -3.09 -1.20
C THR A 197 -0.97 -3.03 0.20
N GLY A 198 -1.56 -1.90 0.59
CA GLY A 198 -1.96 -1.65 1.98
C GLY A 198 -0.78 -1.61 2.97
N ASP A 199 0.45 -1.55 2.48
CA ASP A 199 1.68 -1.60 3.26
C ASP A 199 2.48 -0.30 3.14
N TYR A 200 2.41 0.53 4.17
CA TYR A 200 3.19 1.76 4.24
C TYR A 200 4.70 1.53 4.32
N SER A 201 5.14 0.38 4.84
CA SER A 201 6.57 0.10 5.01
C SER A 201 7.27 -0.02 3.67
N ILE A 202 6.69 -0.78 2.73
CA ILE A 202 7.26 -0.92 1.37
C ILE A 202 7.20 0.42 0.62
N TYR A 203 6.09 1.17 0.74
CA TYR A 203 5.94 2.49 0.15
C TYR A 203 7.06 3.44 0.61
N ASN A 204 7.23 3.57 1.93
CA ASN A 204 8.24 4.46 2.51
C ASN A 204 9.66 4.01 2.15
N ALA A 205 9.94 2.72 2.20
CA ALA A 205 11.26 2.18 1.91
C ALA A 205 11.66 2.42 0.44
N LEU A 206 10.74 2.24 -0.51
CA LEU A 206 11.00 2.43 -1.94
C LEU A 206 11.14 3.91 -2.31
N ASN A 207 10.45 4.82 -1.65
CA ASN A 207 10.63 6.26 -1.85
C ASN A 207 12.06 6.73 -1.47
N LEU A 208 12.75 6.00 -0.60
CA LEU A 208 14.12 6.30 -0.18
C LEU A 208 15.19 5.65 -1.08
N THR A 209 14.82 4.75 -2.00
CA THR A 209 15.79 4.12 -2.91
C THR A 209 16.37 5.14 -3.88
N LYS A 210 17.60 4.92 -4.37
CA LYS A 210 18.27 5.75 -5.36
C LYS A 210 18.52 4.94 -6.63
N ASN A 211 18.48 5.60 -7.78
CA ASN A 211 18.80 4.98 -9.08
C ASN A 211 17.94 3.76 -9.44
N THR A 212 16.70 3.70 -8.92
CA THR A 212 15.75 2.63 -9.19
C THR A 212 14.73 3.11 -10.22
N GLU A 213 14.50 2.34 -11.27
CA GLU A 213 13.41 2.57 -12.21
C GLU A 213 12.11 1.93 -11.71
N HIS A 214 10.96 2.50 -12.08
CA HIS A 214 9.66 1.91 -11.83
C HIS A 214 8.91 1.69 -13.14
N TRP A 215 8.50 0.45 -13.35
CA TRP A 215 7.69 0.01 -14.49
C TRP A 215 6.32 -0.43 -13.95
N ARG A 216 5.26 0.10 -14.53
CA ARG A 216 3.89 -0.30 -14.21
C ARG A 216 3.32 -1.14 -15.32
N VAL A 217 2.73 -2.29 -14.99
CA VAL A 217 1.99 -3.12 -15.92
C VAL A 217 0.51 -3.09 -15.52
N CYS A 218 -0.35 -2.58 -16.40
CA CYS A 218 -1.78 -2.41 -16.14
C CYS A 218 -2.55 -2.32 -17.46
N GLU A 219 -3.80 -2.77 -17.45
CA GLU A 219 -4.65 -2.79 -18.64
C GLU A 219 -5.23 -1.40 -18.98
N ASP A 220 -5.32 -0.52 -18.00
CA ASP A 220 -5.88 0.83 -18.14
C ASP A 220 -4.88 1.88 -18.68
N GLY A 221 -3.58 1.58 -18.62
CA GLY A 221 -2.51 2.49 -19.05
C GLY A 221 -2.37 3.77 -18.21
N ASN A 222 -2.99 3.81 -17.02
CA ASN A 222 -2.97 5.00 -16.17
C ASN A 222 -1.57 5.30 -15.63
N VAL A 223 -1.28 6.61 -15.50
CA VAL A 223 -0.05 7.10 -14.90
C VAL A 223 -0.16 7.05 -13.37
N VAL A 224 0.32 5.96 -12.77
CA VAL A 224 0.36 5.77 -11.33
C VAL A 224 1.81 5.80 -10.86
N ASN A 225 2.27 6.95 -10.39
CA ASN A 225 3.66 7.21 -10.00
C ASN A 225 3.86 7.12 -8.48
N THR A 226 3.41 6.02 -7.87
CA THR A 226 3.40 5.79 -6.42
C THR A 226 4.74 6.07 -5.74
N TYR A 227 5.83 5.67 -6.38
CA TYR A 227 7.20 5.79 -5.81
C TYR A 227 7.98 6.97 -6.38
N ASN A 228 7.35 7.88 -7.09
CA ASN A 228 7.99 9.04 -7.76
C ASN A 228 9.13 8.65 -8.72
N ARG A 229 9.08 7.43 -9.30
CA ARG A 229 10.14 6.84 -10.14
C ARG A 229 9.64 6.20 -11.42
N LEU A 230 8.36 6.40 -11.76
CA LEU A 230 7.76 5.80 -12.94
C LEU A 230 8.50 6.20 -14.22
N ASN A 231 8.96 5.21 -14.96
CA ASN A 231 9.68 5.37 -16.23
C ASN A 231 8.90 4.77 -17.40
N LYS A 232 8.26 3.60 -17.15
CA LYS A 232 7.57 2.87 -18.21
C LYS A 232 6.19 2.42 -17.74
N ILE A 233 5.21 2.48 -18.62
CA ILE A 233 3.88 1.94 -18.45
C ILE A 233 3.66 0.92 -19.57
N PHE A 234 3.28 -0.30 -19.20
CA PHE A 234 2.92 -1.34 -20.16
C PHE A 234 1.41 -1.53 -20.10
N GLU A 235 0.73 -1.00 -21.10
CA GLU A 235 -0.73 -1.10 -21.22
C GLU A 235 -1.12 -2.43 -21.83
N CYS A 236 -1.13 -3.44 -20.98
CA CYS A 236 -1.51 -4.80 -21.34
C CYS A 236 -1.82 -5.62 -20.07
N PRO A 237 -2.51 -6.76 -20.20
CA PRO A 237 -2.65 -7.72 -19.11
C PRO A 237 -1.29 -8.20 -18.61
N ALA A 238 -1.16 -8.38 -17.29
CA ALA A 238 0.12 -8.77 -16.67
C ALA A 238 0.67 -10.09 -17.24
N PHE A 239 -0.22 -11.10 -17.49
CA PHE A 239 0.22 -12.37 -18.09
C PHE A 239 0.80 -12.21 -19.50
N TYR A 240 0.33 -11.21 -20.27
CA TYR A 240 0.87 -10.89 -21.59
C TYR A 240 2.28 -10.30 -21.46
N PHE A 241 2.45 -9.34 -20.56
CA PHE A 241 3.76 -8.76 -20.27
C PHE A 241 4.78 -9.82 -19.89
N PHE A 242 4.48 -10.67 -18.91
CA PHE A 242 5.39 -11.69 -18.43
C PHE A 242 5.72 -12.73 -19.51
N ASN A 243 4.74 -13.18 -20.29
CA ASN A 243 4.98 -14.09 -21.40
C ASN A 243 5.86 -13.48 -22.49
N ARG A 244 5.66 -12.19 -22.81
CA ARG A 244 6.45 -11.50 -23.82
C ARG A 244 7.89 -11.26 -23.37
N MET A 245 8.07 -11.00 -22.08
CA MET A 245 9.38 -10.74 -21.48
C MET A 245 10.13 -12.00 -21.07
N LYS A 246 9.50 -13.18 -21.03
CA LYS A 246 10.17 -14.42 -20.63
C LYS A 246 11.43 -14.67 -21.45
N LYS A 247 12.45 -15.23 -20.82
CA LYS A 247 13.67 -15.71 -21.47
C LYS A 247 13.91 -17.16 -21.08
N ASP A 248 14.28 -17.99 -22.06
CA ASP A 248 14.66 -19.38 -21.84
C ASP A 248 16.17 -19.44 -21.56
N MET A 249 16.61 -18.83 -20.46
CA MET A 249 18.01 -18.80 -20.03
C MET A 249 18.09 -19.11 -18.54
N GLN A 250 19.10 -19.87 -18.15
CA GLN A 250 19.46 -19.94 -16.73
C GLN A 250 20.19 -18.65 -16.33
N VAL A 251 19.72 -18.04 -15.24
CA VAL A 251 20.32 -16.85 -14.67
C VAL A 251 20.70 -17.08 -13.22
N ASP A 252 21.55 -16.22 -12.70
CA ASP A 252 21.85 -16.16 -11.27
C ASP A 252 20.66 -15.53 -10.52
N HIS A 253 20.09 -16.28 -9.59
CA HIS A 253 19.00 -15.83 -8.71
C HIS A 253 19.51 -15.28 -7.37
N SER A 254 20.72 -14.73 -7.35
CA SER A 254 21.36 -14.21 -6.13
C SER A 254 20.48 -13.20 -5.38
N TYR A 255 19.73 -12.36 -6.10
CA TYR A 255 18.84 -11.40 -5.48
C TYR A 255 17.69 -12.06 -4.68
N TYR A 256 17.11 -13.14 -5.22
CA TYR A 256 16.12 -13.93 -4.49
C TYR A 256 16.74 -14.63 -3.27
N GLU A 257 17.92 -15.21 -3.41
CA GLU A 257 18.58 -15.87 -2.29
C GLU A 257 18.97 -14.87 -1.19
N GLU A 258 19.41 -13.66 -1.52
CA GLU A 258 19.65 -12.59 -0.55
C GLU A 258 18.36 -12.24 0.24
N TRP A 259 17.22 -12.05 -0.46
CA TRP A 259 15.94 -11.80 0.17
C TRP A 259 15.51 -12.96 1.07
N LYS A 260 15.58 -14.19 0.57
CA LYS A 260 15.19 -15.41 1.30
C LYS A 260 16.04 -15.59 2.56
N ASN A 261 17.35 -15.45 2.43
CA ASN A 261 18.28 -15.57 3.54
C ASN A 261 18.00 -14.49 4.62
N MET A 262 17.78 -13.25 4.22
CA MET A 262 17.48 -12.18 5.16
C MET A 262 16.08 -12.36 5.79
N ASN A 263 15.07 -12.78 5.02
CA ASN A 263 13.73 -13.05 5.54
C ASN A 263 13.71 -14.22 6.54
N SER A 264 14.56 -15.24 6.34
CA SER A 264 14.68 -16.37 7.26
C SER A 264 15.27 -16.00 8.63
N THR A 265 15.88 -14.82 8.75
CA THR A 265 16.38 -14.32 10.06
C THR A 265 15.29 -13.67 10.91
N MET A 266 14.09 -13.46 10.37
CA MET A 266 12.98 -12.85 11.10
C MET A 266 12.45 -13.78 12.18
N ASN A 267 12.31 -13.25 13.39
CA ASN A 267 11.79 -13.99 14.53
C ASN A 267 10.29 -13.71 14.69
N TYR A 268 9.49 -14.70 14.36
CA TYR A 268 8.03 -14.65 14.51
C TYR A 268 7.56 -14.94 15.95
N ASN A 269 8.44 -15.43 16.83
CA ASN A 269 8.12 -15.88 18.20
C ASN A 269 8.60 -14.87 19.25
N VAL A 270 8.57 -13.58 18.95
CA VAL A 270 8.88 -12.54 19.94
C VAL A 270 7.78 -12.53 20.99
N GLU A 271 8.15 -12.55 22.26
CA GLU A 271 7.18 -12.39 23.34
C GLU A 271 6.65 -10.96 23.34
N VAL A 272 5.32 -10.81 23.29
CA VAL A 272 4.61 -9.53 23.26
C VAL A 272 3.44 -9.55 24.23
N PRO A 273 2.96 -8.38 24.72
CA PRO A 273 1.74 -8.30 25.50
C PRO A 273 0.50 -8.80 24.76
N PHE A 274 -0.59 -9.00 25.48
CA PHE A 274 -1.86 -9.42 24.91
C PHE A 274 -2.44 -8.30 24.01
N SER A 275 -2.42 -8.50 22.71
CA SER A 275 -2.66 -7.50 21.69
C SER A 275 -3.12 -8.17 20.39
N ASN A 276 -3.55 -7.39 19.41
CA ASN A 276 -3.86 -7.90 18.07
C ASN A 276 -2.66 -8.66 17.46
N LEU A 277 -1.45 -8.14 17.66
CA LEU A 277 -0.22 -8.81 17.21
C LEU A 277 -0.02 -10.18 17.87
N TYR A 278 -0.28 -10.29 19.18
CA TYR A 278 -0.27 -11.56 19.88
C TYR A 278 -1.31 -12.53 19.31
N VAL A 279 -2.51 -12.05 19.08
CA VAL A 279 -3.60 -12.86 18.50
C VAL A 279 -3.22 -13.38 17.12
N ALA A 280 -2.68 -12.52 16.25
CA ALA A 280 -2.17 -12.92 14.94
C ALA A 280 -1.06 -14.00 15.06
N GLN A 281 -0.10 -13.79 15.97
CA GLN A 281 0.99 -14.73 16.23
C GLN A 281 0.50 -16.11 16.67
N GLN A 282 -0.61 -16.17 17.42
CA GLN A 282 -1.14 -17.43 17.93
C GLN A 282 -2.07 -18.16 16.96
N LEU A 283 -2.67 -17.44 16.00
CA LEU A 283 -3.68 -18.00 15.09
C LEU A 283 -3.20 -18.25 13.67
N TYR A 284 -2.17 -17.57 13.19
CA TYR A 284 -1.85 -17.55 11.75
C TYR A 284 -1.60 -18.94 11.15
N LYS A 285 -1.09 -19.90 11.94
CA LYS A 285 -0.85 -21.29 11.51
C LYS A 285 -2.09 -22.17 11.60
N ASP A 286 -3.04 -21.77 12.46
CA ASP A 286 -4.21 -22.57 12.80
C ASP A 286 -5.40 -22.23 11.89
N ILE A 287 -5.32 -21.15 11.07
CA ILE A 287 -6.36 -20.81 10.08
C ILE A 287 -6.51 -21.95 9.08
N PRO A 288 -7.73 -22.51 8.91
CA PRO A 288 -7.97 -23.62 7.99
C PRO A 288 -7.57 -23.32 6.56
N GLN A 289 -7.09 -24.34 5.85
CA GLN A 289 -6.76 -24.22 4.43
C GLN A 289 -8.00 -23.82 3.61
N ASN A 290 -7.77 -23.15 2.48
CA ASN A 290 -8.78 -22.63 1.56
C ASN A 290 -9.70 -21.56 2.15
N SER A 291 -9.44 -21.09 3.38
CA SER A 291 -10.21 -20.00 3.98
C SER A 291 -10.08 -18.69 3.19
N ILE A 292 -11.10 -17.85 3.33
CA ILE A 292 -11.06 -16.45 2.90
C ILE A 292 -10.80 -15.59 4.14
N MET A 293 -9.77 -14.74 4.08
CA MET A 293 -9.37 -13.86 5.17
C MET A 293 -9.57 -12.40 4.77
N ASN A 294 -10.46 -11.73 5.47
CA ASN A 294 -10.64 -10.28 5.34
C ASN A 294 -9.91 -9.56 6.48
N PHE A 295 -9.31 -8.44 6.17
CA PHE A 295 -8.64 -7.60 7.15
C PHE A 295 -9.24 -6.19 7.11
N ALA A 296 -9.73 -5.70 8.24
CA ALA A 296 -9.95 -4.27 8.37
C ALA A 296 -8.60 -3.54 8.26
N ILE A 297 -8.63 -2.34 7.74
CA ILE A 297 -7.41 -1.54 7.52
C ILE A 297 -6.65 -1.25 8.82
N LEU A 298 -5.45 -0.68 8.68
CA LEU A 298 -4.59 -0.20 9.75
C LEU A 298 -4.07 -1.35 10.64
N ASN A 299 -4.29 -1.31 11.95
CA ASN A 299 -3.67 -2.23 12.89
C ASN A 299 -4.04 -3.71 12.63
N SER A 300 -5.28 -3.99 12.19
CA SER A 300 -5.71 -5.35 11.85
C SER A 300 -4.90 -5.91 10.67
N LEU A 301 -4.89 -5.23 9.53
CA LEU A 301 -4.11 -5.66 8.36
C LEU A 301 -2.60 -5.69 8.66
N ARG A 302 -2.07 -4.67 9.34
CA ARG A 302 -0.63 -4.57 9.64
C ARG A 302 -0.14 -5.71 10.52
N SER A 303 -0.80 -5.95 11.65
CA SER A 303 -0.39 -6.99 12.61
C SER A 303 -0.39 -8.38 11.97
N TRP A 304 -1.38 -8.68 11.15
CA TRP A 304 -1.48 -9.97 10.47
C TRP A 304 -0.53 -10.10 9.28
N SER A 305 -0.24 -8.99 8.56
CA SER A 305 0.70 -9.00 7.43
C SER A 305 2.12 -9.43 7.80
N TYR A 306 2.47 -9.41 9.07
CA TYR A 306 3.79 -9.89 9.51
C TYR A 306 3.90 -11.41 9.56
N PHE A 307 2.82 -12.14 9.60
CA PHE A 307 2.83 -13.60 9.76
C PHE A 307 2.41 -14.31 8.47
N PRO A 308 3.17 -15.30 7.99
CA PRO A 308 2.85 -15.99 6.76
C PRO A 308 1.65 -16.93 6.94
N LEU A 309 0.57 -16.67 6.23
CA LEU A 309 -0.58 -17.58 6.15
C LEU A 309 -0.29 -18.76 5.21
N ASN A 310 -1.11 -19.82 5.33
CA ASN A 310 -1.07 -20.93 4.39
C ASN A 310 -1.36 -20.42 2.96
N THR A 311 -0.65 -20.93 1.98
CA THR A 311 -0.71 -20.48 0.57
C THR A 311 -2.05 -20.74 -0.13
N SER A 312 -2.93 -21.54 0.46
CA SER A 312 -4.30 -21.77 -0.03
C SER A 312 -5.29 -20.70 0.43
N ILE A 313 -4.91 -19.84 1.39
CA ILE A 313 -5.77 -18.81 1.95
C ILE A 313 -5.77 -17.59 1.01
N GLN A 314 -6.97 -17.05 0.78
CA GLN A 314 -7.14 -15.85 -0.02
C GLN A 314 -7.34 -14.64 0.91
N GLY A 315 -6.64 -13.54 0.65
CA GLY A 315 -6.67 -12.34 1.48
C GLY A 315 -7.30 -11.14 0.77
N TYR A 316 -8.14 -10.38 1.51
CA TYR A 316 -8.79 -9.17 1.03
C TYR A 316 -8.84 -8.08 2.09
N ALA A 317 -8.89 -6.81 1.66
CA ALA A 317 -9.05 -5.66 2.55
C ALA A 317 -9.57 -4.44 1.79
N ASN A 318 -10.20 -3.49 2.49
CA ASN A 318 -10.71 -2.23 1.91
C ASN A 318 -9.58 -1.20 1.73
N VAL A 319 -8.50 -1.56 1.03
CA VAL A 319 -7.30 -0.70 0.93
C VAL A 319 -7.45 0.48 -0.03
N ALA A 320 -8.37 0.42 -0.99
CA ALA A 320 -8.50 1.47 -2.00
C ALA A 320 -8.98 2.81 -1.41
N ALA A 321 -10.11 2.80 -0.71
CA ALA A 321 -10.63 3.96 -0.01
C ALA A 321 -10.05 4.12 1.41
N PHE A 322 -9.43 3.08 1.94
CA PHE A 322 -8.85 3.00 3.28
C PHE A 322 -9.88 3.30 4.38
N GLY A 323 -11.14 2.88 4.17
CA GLY A 323 -12.27 3.12 5.08
C GLY A 323 -12.46 2.00 6.08
N ILE A 324 -12.98 2.37 7.27
CA ILE A 324 -13.43 1.42 8.30
C ILE A 324 -14.85 0.92 8.06
N ASP A 325 -15.55 1.49 7.10
CA ASP A 325 -16.91 1.14 6.68
C ASP A 325 -16.93 -0.09 5.78
N GLY A 326 -18.02 -0.87 5.83
CA GLY A 326 -18.28 -2.00 4.94
C GLY A 326 -17.44 -3.26 5.15
N CYS A 327 -16.60 -3.33 6.18
CA CYS A 327 -15.71 -4.46 6.43
C CYS A 327 -16.49 -5.75 6.74
N ASN A 328 -17.47 -5.69 7.65
CA ASN A 328 -18.32 -6.82 7.98
C ASN A 328 -19.25 -7.20 6.81
N SER A 329 -19.77 -6.18 6.12
CA SER A 329 -20.62 -6.37 4.93
C SER A 329 -19.90 -7.11 3.81
N MET A 330 -18.63 -6.81 3.58
CA MET A 330 -17.78 -7.51 2.59
C MET A 330 -17.63 -8.99 2.95
N LEU A 331 -17.23 -9.31 4.17
CA LEU A 331 -17.12 -10.68 4.68
C LEU A 331 -18.41 -11.48 4.45
N ILE A 332 -19.55 -10.89 4.84
CA ILE A 332 -20.83 -11.58 4.74
C ILE A 332 -21.21 -11.82 3.26
N GLY A 333 -20.99 -10.83 2.39
CA GLY A 333 -21.22 -10.98 0.96
C GLY A 333 -20.38 -12.11 0.35
N GLU A 334 -19.13 -12.22 0.68
CA GLU A 334 -18.25 -13.30 0.23
C GLU A 334 -18.69 -14.67 0.74
N SER A 335 -19.06 -14.76 2.01
CA SER A 335 -19.47 -16.01 2.64
C SER A 335 -20.70 -16.66 1.98
N MET A 336 -21.53 -15.86 1.31
CA MET A 336 -22.71 -16.37 0.62
C MET A 336 -22.39 -17.27 -0.58
N ASN A 337 -21.24 -17.05 -1.22
CA ASN A 337 -20.84 -17.73 -2.46
C ASN A 337 -19.89 -18.92 -2.24
N THR A 338 -19.56 -19.24 -1.00
CA THR A 338 -18.64 -20.34 -0.67
C THR A 338 -19.12 -21.14 0.53
N ASN A 339 -18.57 -22.33 0.72
CA ASN A 339 -18.70 -23.13 1.94
C ASN A 339 -17.39 -23.15 2.76
N GLU A 340 -16.32 -22.56 2.22
CA GLU A 340 -15.06 -22.39 2.94
C GLU A 340 -15.25 -21.41 4.10
N PHE A 341 -14.44 -21.50 5.12
CA PHE A 341 -14.46 -20.54 6.21
C PHE A 341 -14.10 -19.13 5.72
N CYS A 342 -14.91 -18.17 6.13
CA CYS A 342 -14.72 -16.76 5.84
C CYS A 342 -14.43 -16.02 7.15
N PHE A 343 -13.23 -15.53 7.30
CA PHE A 343 -12.76 -14.79 8.46
C PHE A 343 -12.69 -13.30 8.19
N ILE A 344 -12.93 -12.50 9.21
CA ILE A 344 -12.47 -11.11 9.26
C ILE A 344 -11.73 -10.85 10.56
N VAL A 345 -10.63 -10.12 10.45
CA VAL A 345 -9.99 -9.47 11.59
C VAL A 345 -10.34 -8.00 11.55
N THR A 346 -11.02 -7.52 12.57
CA THR A 346 -11.53 -6.15 12.62
C THR A 346 -11.28 -5.50 13.98
N GLY A 347 -11.03 -4.20 13.98
CA GLY A 347 -11.04 -3.41 15.21
C GLY A 347 -12.46 -3.02 15.62
N ASP A 348 -12.62 -2.58 16.85
CA ASP A 348 -13.90 -2.17 17.43
C ASP A 348 -14.59 -1.05 16.66
N LEU A 349 -13.88 0.00 16.30
CA LEU A 349 -14.46 1.12 15.54
C LEU A 349 -15.00 0.68 14.18
N ALA A 350 -14.25 -0.14 13.45
CA ALA A 350 -14.69 -0.67 12.16
C ALA A 350 -15.87 -1.63 12.32
N PHE A 351 -15.84 -2.48 13.35
CA PHE A 351 -16.93 -3.39 13.65
C PHE A 351 -18.23 -2.65 13.97
N PHE A 352 -18.21 -1.71 14.93
CA PHE A 352 -19.40 -0.98 15.33
C PHE A 352 -19.94 -0.06 14.24
N TYR A 353 -19.08 0.44 13.36
CA TYR A 353 -19.50 1.23 12.21
C TYR A 353 -20.37 0.43 11.24
N ASP A 354 -20.08 -0.87 11.04
CA ASP A 354 -20.74 -1.78 10.09
C ASP A 354 -21.44 -2.96 10.77
N MET A 355 -21.77 -2.86 12.05
CA MET A 355 -22.33 -3.96 12.84
C MET A 355 -23.70 -4.43 12.35
N ASN A 356 -24.46 -3.57 11.67
CA ASN A 356 -25.79 -3.91 11.15
C ASN A 356 -25.76 -5.04 10.09
N ALA A 357 -24.60 -5.24 9.45
CA ALA A 357 -24.41 -6.34 8.51
C ALA A 357 -24.68 -7.72 9.14
N LEU A 358 -24.47 -7.89 10.45
CA LEU A 358 -24.76 -9.13 11.15
C LEU A 358 -26.26 -9.50 11.17
N GLY A 359 -27.15 -8.53 10.95
CA GLY A 359 -28.61 -8.73 10.88
C GLY A 359 -29.11 -9.35 9.57
N ILE A 360 -28.25 -9.65 8.61
CA ILE A 360 -28.61 -10.25 7.32
C ILE A 360 -29.09 -11.71 7.52
N ARG A 361 -30.27 -12.04 6.98
CA ARG A 361 -30.93 -13.34 7.22
C ARG A 361 -30.21 -14.58 6.68
N HIS A 362 -29.27 -14.38 5.75
CA HIS A 362 -28.64 -15.48 5.01
C HIS A 362 -27.20 -15.78 5.45
N ILE A 363 -26.81 -15.29 6.63
CA ILE A 363 -25.47 -15.57 7.16
C ILE A 363 -25.33 -17.08 7.43
N LYS A 364 -24.27 -17.65 6.85
CA LYS A 364 -23.95 -19.06 7.01
C LYS A 364 -23.11 -19.32 8.24
N ASN A 365 -23.01 -20.58 8.64
CA ASN A 365 -22.21 -21.06 9.76
C ASN A 365 -20.68 -20.96 9.52
N ASN A 366 -20.23 -20.67 8.31
CA ASN A 366 -18.81 -20.53 7.95
C ASN A 366 -18.23 -19.13 8.25
N VAL A 367 -19.02 -18.19 8.77
CA VAL A 367 -18.57 -16.82 9.10
C VAL A 367 -17.85 -16.79 10.44
N ARG A 368 -16.69 -16.15 10.47
CA ARG A 368 -15.83 -15.96 11.65
C ARG A 368 -15.41 -14.51 11.77
N ILE A 369 -15.86 -13.84 12.81
CA ILE A 369 -15.49 -12.44 13.11
C ILE A 369 -14.53 -12.45 14.30
N LEU A 370 -13.30 -12.07 14.08
CA LEU A 370 -12.32 -11.81 15.13
C LEU A 370 -12.30 -10.29 15.37
N LEU A 371 -12.96 -9.89 16.45
CA LEU A 371 -13.06 -8.51 16.86
C LEU A 371 -12.01 -8.20 17.93
N VAL A 372 -11.05 -7.35 17.60
CA VAL A 372 -10.09 -6.81 18.57
C VAL A 372 -10.63 -5.50 19.12
N ASN A 373 -11.06 -5.52 20.36
CA ASN A 373 -11.65 -4.40 21.08
C ASN A 373 -10.63 -3.84 22.07
N ASN A 374 -10.04 -2.70 21.69
CA ASN A 374 -9.10 -1.95 22.53
C ASN A 374 -9.70 -0.62 23.04
N ASN A 375 -11.03 -0.49 22.97
CA ASN A 375 -11.82 0.67 23.38
C ASN A 375 -11.53 1.94 22.58
N GLY A 376 -10.99 1.84 21.36
CA GLY A 376 -10.75 3.02 20.55
C GLY A 376 -9.80 2.85 19.38
N GLY A 377 -9.13 3.93 18.97
CA GLY A 377 -8.26 3.96 17.83
C GLY A 377 -6.77 3.85 18.16
N ALA A 378 -6.30 2.69 18.61
CA ALA A 378 -4.88 2.45 18.93
C ALA A 378 -3.90 2.86 17.80
N GLU A 379 -4.36 2.86 16.55
CA GLU A 379 -3.57 3.28 15.39
C GLU A 379 -2.98 4.68 15.55
N PHE A 380 -3.74 5.63 16.08
CA PHE A 380 -3.27 7.00 16.29
C PHE A 380 -2.08 7.06 17.26
N LYS A 381 -1.99 6.14 18.21
CA LYS A 381 -0.87 6.06 19.17
C LYS A 381 0.31 5.25 18.65
N ILE A 382 0.04 4.21 17.84
CA ILE A 382 1.08 3.40 17.19
C ILE A 382 1.89 4.27 16.21
N MET A 383 1.20 5.03 15.35
CA MET A 383 1.83 5.77 14.25
C MET A 383 2.31 7.16 14.62
N THR A 384 1.70 7.79 15.62
CA THR A 384 1.88 9.22 15.90
C THR A 384 2.46 9.50 17.29
N ARG A 385 3.11 8.52 17.90
CA ARG A 385 3.65 8.56 19.26
C ARG A 385 4.37 9.88 19.63
N ASN A 386 5.11 10.46 18.66
CA ASN A 386 5.94 11.65 18.96
C ASN A 386 5.16 12.98 18.99
N TRP A 387 3.99 13.08 18.40
CA TRP A 387 3.24 14.33 18.36
C TRP A 387 1.97 14.31 19.21
N THR A 388 1.52 13.13 19.63
CA THR A 388 0.42 13.00 20.60
C THR A 388 0.89 13.14 22.05
N ASP A 389 2.19 12.93 22.34
CA ASP A 389 2.73 12.99 23.71
C ASP A 389 2.62 14.38 24.37
N ASN A 390 2.51 15.47 23.57
CA ASN A 390 2.47 16.85 24.07
C ASN A 390 1.11 17.53 23.93
N VAL A 391 0.13 16.89 23.27
CA VAL A 391 -1.19 17.46 23.03
C VAL A 391 -2.24 16.38 23.28
N ASN A 392 -3.16 16.63 24.22
CA ASN A 392 -4.31 15.74 24.40
C ASN A 392 -5.29 15.94 23.24
N VAL A 393 -5.18 15.12 22.21
CA VAL A 393 -6.04 15.14 21.02
C VAL A 393 -7.21 14.17 21.09
N ASP A 394 -7.25 13.30 22.11
CA ASP A 394 -8.24 12.21 22.23
C ASP A 394 -9.68 12.74 22.19
N ASN A 395 -9.94 13.91 22.78
CA ASN A 395 -11.27 14.53 22.76
C ASN A 395 -11.71 15.07 21.39
N PHE A 396 -10.78 15.17 20.43
CA PHE A 396 -11.03 15.77 19.11
C PHE A 396 -11.01 14.75 17.97
N ILE A 397 -10.65 13.50 18.25
CA ILE A 397 -10.68 12.41 17.29
C ILE A 397 -11.78 11.41 17.66
N SER A 398 -12.53 10.95 16.66
CA SER A 398 -13.64 9.99 16.85
C SER A 398 -13.18 8.62 17.39
N ALA A 399 -11.88 8.43 17.52
CA ALA A 399 -11.24 7.23 18.06
C ALA A 399 -11.12 7.24 19.59
N ASN A 400 -11.65 8.26 20.27
CA ASN A 400 -11.63 8.33 21.73
C ASN A 400 -12.48 7.21 22.35
N GLY A 401 -12.03 6.70 23.48
CA GLY A 401 -12.50 5.50 24.16
C GLY A 401 -14.02 5.34 24.26
N HIS A 402 -14.47 4.11 24.17
CA HIS A 402 -15.84 3.68 24.40
C HIS A 402 -15.83 2.51 25.39
N ASN A 403 -17.02 2.13 25.92
CA ASN A 403 -17.21 0.98 26.81
C ASN A 403 -18.14 -0.08 26.16
N GLY A 404 -18.25 -0.07 24.85
CA GLY A 404 -19.11 -0.95 24.09
C GLY A 404 -18.51 -2.36 23.94
N ASN A 405 -19.36 -3.37 23.82
CA ASN A 405 -19.00 -4.72 23.40
C ASN A 405 -20.03 -5.26 22.41
N ALA A 406 -19.64 -6.29 21.67
CA ALA A 406 -20.48 -6.86 20.61
C ALA A 406 -21.47 -7.92 21.08
N LYS A 407 -21.41 -8.39 22.33
CA LYS A 407 -22.11 -9.57 22.82
C LYS A 407 -23.62 -9.56 22.51
N GLY A 408 -24.33 -8.55 22.98
CA GLY A 408 -25.79 -8.51 22.85
C GLY A 408 -26.26 -8.49 21.40
N TRP A 409 -25.53 -7.75 20.53
CA TRP A 409 -25.85 -7.68 19.10
C TRP A 409 -25.52 -8.99 18.38
N ALA A 410 -24.37 -9.59 18.63
CA ALA A 410 -23.97 -10.85 18.04
C ALA A 410 -24.96 -11.98 18.38
N GLU A 411 -25.34 -12.13 19.66
CA GLU A 411 -26.30 -13.13 20.10
C GLU A 411 -27.70 -12.90 19.49
N ASN A 412 -28.17 -11.68 19.42
CA ASN A 412 -29.44 -11.32 18.77
C ASN A 412 -29.44 -11.64 17.26
N CYS A 413 -28.28 -11.55 16.61
CA CYS A 413 -28.10 -11.90 15.20
C CYS A 413 -27.83 -13.41 14.97
N GLY A 414 -27.84 -14.23 16.02
CA GLY A 414 -27.68 -15.69 15.94
C GLY A 414 -26.24 -16.18 15.94
N PHE A 415 -25.27 -15.29 16.18
CA PHE A 415 -23.88 -15.69 16.34
C PHE A 415 -23.63 -16.37 17.68
N LYS A 416 -22.73 -17.34 17.70
CA LYS A 416 -22.09 -17.76 18.94
C LYS A 416 -21.08 -16.69 19.35
N TYR A 417 -21.26 -16.12 20.53
CA TYR A 417 -20.34 -15.16 21.09
C TYR A 417 -19.34 -15.85 22.01
N ILE A 418 -18.05 -15.61 21.80
CA ILE A 418 -16.96 -15.99 22.69
C ILE A 418 -16.06 -14.77 22.93
N SER A 419 -15.37 -14.73 24.05
CA SER A 419 -14.49 -13.59 24.38
C SER A 419 -13.27 -14.03 25.17
N ALA A 420 -12.23 -13.21 25.14
CA ALA A 420 -11.02 -13.35 25.94
C ALA A 420 -10.46 -11.97 26.32
N LYS A 421 -9.95 -11.85 27.56
CA LYS A 421 -9.35 -10.63 28.11
C LYS A 421 -7.86 -10.76 28.41
N ASN A 422 -7.33 -11.98 28.27
CA ASN A 422 -5.92 -12.28 28.53
C ASN A 422 -5.50 -13.52 27.75
N LYS A 423 -4.20 -13.84 27.81
CA LYS A 423 -3.59 -14.96 27.08
C LYS A 423 -4.14 -16.33 27.48
N GLU A 424 -4.50 -16.52 28.74
CA GLU A 424 -5.05 -17.79 29.24
C GLU A 424 -6.47 -18.02 28.72
N GLU A 425 -7.36 -17.04 28.87
CA GLU A 425 -8.73 -17.10 28.34
C GLU A 425 -8.71 -17.31 26.83
N PHE A 426 -7.84 -16.60 26.11
CA PHE A 426 -7.66 -16.75 24.66
C PHE A 426 -7.26 -18.18 24.29
N SER A 427 -6.28 -18.76 24.98
CA SER A 427 -5.80 -20.12 24.74
C SER A 427 -6.90 -21.16 24.92
N ASN A 428 -7.81 -20.94 25.87
CA ASN A 428 -8.91 -21.84 26.18
C ASN A 428 -10.00 -21.89 25.11
N VAL A 429 -10.22 -20.77 24.38
CA VAL A 429 -11.35 -20.65 23.42
C VAL A 429 -10.91 -20.59 21.95
N LYS A 430 -9.63 -20.37 21.64
CA LYS A 430 -9.17 -20.19 20.25
C LYS A 430 -9.52 -21.38 19.33
N ASN A 431 -9.46 -22.62 19.85
CA ASN A 431 -9.76 -23.81 19.07
C ASN A 431 -11.24 -23.90 18.70
N GLU A 432 -12.12 -23.41 19.55
CA GLU A 432 -13.54 -23.33 19.28
C GLU A 432 -13.82 -22.34 18.14
N PHE A 433 -13.16 -21.18 18.15
CA PHE A 433 -13.26 -20.19 17.08
C PHE A 433 -12.88 -20.74 15.70
N ILE A 434 -11.85 -21.57 15.65
CA ILE A 434 -11.31 -22.12 14.40
C ILE A 434 -12.14 -23.30 13.88
N ASN A 435 -12.58 -24.23 14.77
CA ASN A 435 -13.06 -25.55 14.36
C ASN A 435 -14.58 -25.74 14.48
N GLU A 436 -15.28 -24.96 15.29
CA GLU A 436 -16.74 -25.05 15.44
C GLU A 436 -17.45 -24.63 14.15
N ASN A 437 -18.42 -25.38 13.65
CA ASN A 437 -19.09 -25.11 12.38
C ASN A 437 -20.64 -25.14 12.43
N PHE A 438 -21.25 -25.21 13.62
CA PHE A 438 -22.70 -25.27 13.74
C PHE A 438 -23.40 -23.92 13.53
N ARG A 439 -22.71 -22.81 13.77
CA ARG A 439 -23.21 -21.45 13.58
C ARG A 439 -22.06 -20.45 13.38
N PRO A 440 -22.35 -19.24 12.88
CA PRO A 440 -21.33 -18.19 12.78
C PRO A 440 -20.81 -17.83 14.18
N ILE A 441 -19.53 -17.45 14.28
CA ILE A 441 -18.90 -17.09 15.55
C ILE A 441 -18.36 -15.68 15.50
N LEU A 442 -18.64 -14.90 16.55
CA LEU A 442 -17.97 -13.66 16.86
C LEU A 442 -17.08 -13.88 18.08
N PHE A 443 -15.77 -13.74 17.88
CA PHE A 443 -14.76 -13.81 18.93
C PHE A 443 -14.27 -12.40 19.24
N GLU A 444 -14.64 -11.87 20.39
CA GLU A 444 -14.22 -10.55 20.86
C GLU A 444 -13.04 -10.67 21.82
N VAL A 445 -11.92 -10.09 21.43
CA VAL A 445 -10.67 -10.06 22.20
C VAL A 445 -10.48 -8.66 22.76
N PHE A 446 -10.51 -8.52 24.08
CA PHE A 446 -10.33 -7.25 24.76
C PHE A 446 -8.84 -7.03 25.04
N THR A 447 -8.27 -6.02 24.40
CA THR A 447 -6.87 -5.61 24.56
C THR A 447 -6.80 -4.19 25.08
N GLU A 448 -5.61 -3.78 25.53
CA GLU A 448 -5.36 -2.41 25.95
C GLU A 448 -4.59 -1.65 24.87
N GLU A 449 -4.94 -0.39 24.66
CA GLU A 449 -4.31 0.46 23.66
C GLU A 449 -2.80 0.58 23.86
N VAL A 450 -2.36 0.63 25.13
CA VAL A 450 -0.92 0.66 25.48
C VAL A 450 -0.22 -0.64 25.07
N ASP A 451 -0.88 -1.78 25.26
CA ASP A 451 -0.34 -3.09 24.91
C ASP A 451 -0.20 -3.25 23.39
N GLU A 452 -1.10 -2.68 22.60
CA GLU A 452 -0.97 -2.63 21.14
C GLU A 452 0.31 -1.90 20.70
N VAL A 453 0.58 -0.73 21.31
CA VAL A 453 1.79 0.08 21.02
C VAL A 453 3.05 -0.66 21.46
N VAL A 454 3.06 -1.24 22.65
CA VAL A 454 4.22 -1.97 23.19
C VAL A 454 4.50 -3.20 22.34
N ALA A 455 3.48 -4.00 22.03
CA ALA A 455 3.61 -5.21 21.20
C ALA A 455 4.27 -4.90 19.85
N MET A 456 3.77 -3.89 19.16
CA MET A 456 4.31 -3.48 17.85
C MET A 456 5.77 -3.01 17.97
N SER A 457 6.07 -2.19 18.98
CA SER A 457 7.42 -1.64 19.21
C SER A 457 8.44 -2.73 19.53
N GLU A 458 8.08 -3.68 20.41
CA GLU A 458 8.96 -4.79 20.79
C GLU A 458 9.18 -5.76 19.62
N PHE A 459 8.12 -6.13 18.91
CA PHE A 459 8.21 -7.05 17.78
C PHE A 459 9.11 -6.51 16.67
N ILE A 460 8.90 -5.26 16.25
CA ILE A 460 9.75 -4.61 15.24
C ILE A 460 11.15 -4.37 15.80
N GLY A 461 11.28 -3.94 17.07
CA GLY A 461 12.58 -3.68 17.70
C GLY A 461 13.48 -4.91 17.76
N LYS A 462 12.93 -6.07 18.10
CA LYS A 462 13.64 -7.37 18.16
C LYS A 462 14.07 -7.89 16.79
N ASN A 463 13.32 -7.55 15.75
CA ASN A 463 13.57 -7.95 14.35
C ASN A 463 14.39 -6.89 13.58
N LYS A 464 14.70 -5.74 14.16
CA LYS A 464 15.36 -4.63 13.47
C LYS A 464 16.71 -5.04 12.89
N ILE A 465 16.91 -4.82 11.60
CA ILE A 465 18.15 -5.08 10.88
C ILE A 465 19.12 -3.93 11.14
N VAL A 466 20.20 -4.20 11.86
CA VAL A 466 21.24 -3.23 12.25
C VAL A 466 22.53 -3.61 11.55
N LYS A 467 23.23 -2.65 10.94
CA LYS A 467 24.57 -2.89 10.37
C LYS A 467 25.52 -3.39 11.45
N SER A 468 26.43 -4.31 11.09
CA SER A 468 27.44 -4.85 12.02
C SER A 468 28.22 -3.76 12.74
N GLY A 469 28.52 -2.63 12.08
CA GLY A 469 29.17 -1.47 12.71
C GLY A 469 28.31 -0.71 13.72
N ASP A 470 26.99 -0.76 13.60
CA ASP A 470 26.08 -0.12 14.56
C ASP A 470 25.81 -1.02 15.77
N LYS A 471 25.87 -2.35 15.60
CA LYS A 471 25.88 -3.33 16.70
C LYS A 471 27.13 -3.13 17.58
N ILE A 472 28.29 -2.96 16.97
CA ILE A 472 29.55 -2.68 17.71
C ILE A 472 29.45 -1.33 18.43
N LYS A 473 28.88 -0.28 17.80
CA LYS A 473 28.65 1.01 18.45
C LYS A 473 27.66 0.91 19.62
N ALA A 474 26.59 0.14 19.47
CA ALA A 474 25.60 -0.05 20.53
C ALA A 474 26.21 -0.82 21.73
N VAL A 475 26.97 -1.89 21.44
CA VAL A 475 27.69 -2.65 22.48
C VAL A 475 28.77 -1.79 23.14
N VAL A 476 29.55 -1.04 22.36
CA VAL A 476 30.58 -0.10 22.91
C VAL A 476 29.93 1.02 23.73
N SER A 477 28.77 1.53 23.28
CA SER A 477 27.98 2.54 24.00
C SER A 477 27.40 2.01 25.32
N SER A 478 27.01 0.76 25.38
CA SER A 478 26.53 0.14 26.62
C SER A 478 27.65 -0.18 27.63
N ILE A 479 28.88 -0.38 27.14
CA ILE A 479 30.06 -0.68 27.99
C ILE A 479 30.76 0.61 28.47
N VAL A 480 30.85 1.63 27.61
CA VAL A 480 31.72 2.82 27.83
C VAL A 480 30.93 4.11 28.08
N GLY A 481 29.60 4.08 27.94
CA GLY A 481 28.71 5.25 28.04
C GLY A 481 28.89 6.26 26.89
N ASN A 482 27.95 7.22 26.80
CA ASN A 482 27.93 8.21 25.71
C ASN A 482 29.16 9.17 25.72
N GLU A 483 29.80 9.35 26.84
CA GLU A 483 31.03 10.17 26.96
C GLU A 483 32.26 9.44 26.43
N GLY A 484 32.39 8.14 26.67
CA GLY A 484 33.46 7.32 26.13
C GLY A 484 33.43 7.22 24.59
N LEU A 485 32.29 7.23 23.99
CA LEU A 485 32.14 7.29 22.52
C LEU A 485 32.66 8.60 21.91
N LYS A 486 32.56 9.72 22.61
CA LYS A 486 33.13 11.01 22.15
C LYS A 486 34.66 10.98 22.17
N VAL A 487 35.25 10.28 23.14
CA VAL A 487 36.72 10.13 23.25
C VAL A 487 37.25 9.21 22.15
N ILE A 488 36.59 8.08 21.88
CA ILE A 488 36.98 7.14 20.82
C ILE A 488 36.87 7.79 19.42
N LYS A 489 35.83 8.58 19.17
CA LYS A 489 35.70 9.34 17.91
C LYS A 489 36.80 10.39 17.72
N LYS A 490 37.36 10.91 18.80
CA LYS A 490 38.48 11.87 18.75
C LYS A 490 39.83 11.20 18.47
N ILE A 491 40.00 9.94 18.88
CA ILE A 491 41.21 9.14 18.65
C ILE A 491 41.27 8.56 17.23
N VAL A 492 40.14 8.15 16.67
CA VAL A 492 40.07 7.58 15.32
C VAL A 492 40.11 8.64 14.20
N ARG A 493 39.99 9.93 14.53
CA ARG A 493 40.09 11.05 13.57
C ARG A 493 41.49 11.72 13.59
N ARG A 494 42.45 11.15 14.29
CA ARG A 494 43.89 11.46 14.21
C ARG A 494 44.60 10.31 13.47
#